data_bdca16bedb18631f21477c0ed184e541
#
_entry.id   bdca16bedb18631f21477c0ed184e541
#
_cell.length_a   1.000
_cell.length_b   1.000
_cell.length_c   1.000
_cell.angle_alpha   90.00
_cell.angle_beta   90.00
_cell.angle_gamma   90.00
#
_symmetry.space_group_name_H-M   'P 1'
#
loop_
_entity.id
_entity.type
_entity.pdbx_description
1 polymer ?
#
loop_
_entity_poly.entity_id
_entity_poly.type
_entity_poly.pdbx_seq_one_letter_code
_entity_poly.pdbx_strand_id
1 'polypeptide(L)'
;MFNHLAQSLHFGQTAQAMFITPSTLSRSIQRLEQSVGTRLFERNNREVSLTHSGRMFLTFSTETLANWQALQADLAQQEQQLSGELSVYCSVTAAHSHLPAMLNSYRALHPQVDIKLVTGDPALSINKVIDGQTDVAISIQTPQMHSDIKFKAIDTVPLVLIVPKSAGITHLKQIKWSQHQIIMPESGPSKRIVHHWFAEHNIRPKVYASVGGNEAIVSMVALGFGIGIVPTIVLNNSALLNQVNAVTIDDIESYQIGLCCLKAKQHEPKINAMFDL
;
A
#
# COMPACT_ATOMS: atom_id res chain seq x y z
N MET A 1 -9.51 37.56 -18.61
CA MET A 1 -9.96 38.48 -19.69
C MET A 1 -8.82 39.36 -20.23
N PHE A 2 -8.20 40.22 -19.40
CA PHE A 2 -7.13 41.12 -19.87
C PHE A 2 -6.00 40.39 -20.59
N ASN A 3 -5.36 39.36 -19.99
CA ASN A 3 -4.23 38.62 -20.60
C ASN A 3 -4.62 37.98 -21.93
N HIS A 4 -5.82 37.44 -22.04
CA HIS A 4 -6.30 36.83 -23.29
C HIS A 4 -6.49 37.91 -24.39
N LEU A 5 -7.07 39.06 -24.03
CA LEU A 5 -7.20 40.18 -24.97
C LEU A 5 -5.84 40.77 -25.38
N ALA A 6 -4.88 40.82 -24.43
CA ALA A 6 -3.52 41.28 -24.70
C ALA A 6 -2.76 40.37 -25.68
N GLN A 7 -3.06 39.09 -25.71
CA GLN A 7 -2.48 38.12 -26.64
C GLN A 7 -3.16 38.15 -28.02
N SER A 8 -4.52 38.17 -28.03
CA SER A 8 -5.28 38.12 -29.30
C SER A 8 -5.38 39.46 -30.01
N LEU A 9 -5.31 40.58 -29.27
CA LEU A 9 -5.55 41.93 -29.70
C LEU A 9 -6.88 42.10 -30.45
N HIS A 10 -7.85 41.23 -30.19
CA HIS A 10 -9.13 41.19 -30.88
C HIS A 10 -10.30 40.93 -29.93
N PHE A 11 -11.13 41.95 -29.69
CA PHE A 11 -12.27 41.86 -28.74
C PHE A 11 -13.27 40.76 -29.10
N GLY A 12 -13.62 40.58 -30.38
CA GLY A 12 -14.56 39.56 -30.82
C GLY A 12 -14.06 38.13 -30.55
N GLN A 13 -12.82 37.84 -30.93
CA GLN A 13 -12.20 36.53 -30.72
C GLN A 13 -12.03 36.23 -29.24
N THR A 14 -11.57 37.19 -28.44
CA THR A 14 -11.48 37.04 -26.98
C THR A 14 -12.82 36.79 -26.34
N ALA A 15 -13.85 37.54 -26.73
CA ALA A 15 -15.21 37.36 -26.18
C ALA A 15 -15.76 35.96 -26.49
N GLN A 16 -15.58 35.49 -27.72
CA GLN A 16 -15.97 34.13 -28.12
C GLN A 16 -15.23 33.05 -27.33
N ALA A 17 -13.91 33.16 -27.21
CA ALA A 17 -13.08 32.20 -26.45
C ALA A 17 -13.43 32.17 -24.96
N MET A 18 -13.95 33.27 -24.41
CA MET A 18 -14.34 33.36 -23.02
C MET A 18 -15.86 33.15 -22.79
N PHE A 19 -16.61 32.77 -23.82
CA PHE A 19 -18.07 32.55 -23.76
C PHE A 19 -18.85 33.75 -23.22
N ILE A 20 -18.44 34.99 -23.58
CA ILE A 20 -19.11 36.26 -23.20
C ILE A 20 -19.40 37.12 -24.43
N THR A 21 -20.20 38.16 -24.25
CA THR A 21 -20.43 39.10 -25.33
C THR A 21 -19.31 40.12 -25.44
N PRO A 22 -18.99 40.67 -26.66
CA PRO A 22 -18.02 41.74 -26.82
C PRO A 22 -18.27 42.98 -25.96
N SER A 23 -19.54 43.32 -25.72
CA SER A 23 -19.94 44.43 -24.83
C SER A 23 -19.57 44.13 -23.37
N THR A 24 -19.72 42.88 -22.90
CA THR A 24 -19.35 42.47 -21.55
C THR A 24 -17.82 42.55 -21.39
N LEU A 25 -17.06 42.04 -22.36
CA LEU A 25 -15.60 42.14 -22.35
C LEU A 25 -15.13 43.59 -22.31
N SER A 26 -15.71 44.45 -23.18
CA SER A 26 -15.37 45.89 -23.25
C SER A 26 -15.61 46.59 -21.92
N ARG A 27 -16.74 46.34 -21.27
CA ARG A 27 -17.04 46.90 -19.93
C ARG A 27 -16.07 46.40 -18.86
N SER A 28 -15.72 45.13 -18.89
CA SER A 28 -14.72 44.55 -17.95
C SER A 28 -13.35 45.17 -18.09
N ILE A 29 -12.90 45.39 -19.33
CA ILE A 29 -11.61 46.09 -19.60
C ILE A 29 -11.69 47.55 -19.16
N GLN A 30 -12.77 48.26 -19.46
CA GLN A 30 -12.97 49.66 -18.99
C GLN A 30 -12.90 49.76 -17.46
N ARG A 31 -13.58 48.86 -16.75
CA ARG A 31 -13.52 48.84 -15.27
C ARG A 31 -12.09 48.59 -14.75
N LEU A 32 -11.37 47.68 -15.39
CA LEU A 32 -9.97 47.45 -15.07
C LEU A 32 -9.12 48.70 -15.29
N GLU A 33 -9.24 49.36 -16.44
CA GLU A 33 -8.54 50.64 -16.78
C GLU A 33 -8.87 51.76 -15.79
N GLN A 34 -10.15 51.85 -15.35
CA GLN A 34 -10.54 52.77 -14.31
C GLN A 34 -9.92 52.42 -12.94
N SER A 35 -9.86 51.17 -12.60
CA SER A 35 -9.22 50.72 -11.34
C SER A 35 -7.72 50.96 -11.31
N VAL A 36 -7.06 50.76 -12.44
CA VAL A 36 -5.62 51.01 -12.59
C VAL A 36 -5.29 52.49 -12.78
N GLY A 37 -6.28 53.32 -13.14
CA GLY A 37 -6.13 54.75 -13.33
C GLY A 37 -5.51 55.16 -14.66
N THR A 38 -5.31 54.22 -15.60
CA THR A 38 -4.74 54.49 -16.92
C THR A 38 -5.29 53.54 -17.98
N ARG A 39 -5.22 53.97 -19.26
CA ARG A 39 -5.59 53.08 -20.36
C ARG A 39 -4.52 52.00 -20.56
N LEU A 40 -4.99 50.78 -20.72
CA LEU A 40 -4.15 49.61 -20.96
C LEU A 40 -4.13 49.23 -22.46
N PHE A 41 -5.18 49.60 -23.20
CA PHE A 41 -5.30 49.40 -24.64
C PHE A 41 -5.50 50.72 -25.37
N GLU A 42 -4.79 50.84 -26.48
CA GLU A 42 -5.11 51.85 -27.54
C GLU A 42 -6.09 51.22 -28.51
N ARG A 43 -7.15 51.96 -28.82
CA ARG A 43 -8.22 51.51 -29.71
C ARG A 43 -8.40 52.56 -30.79
N ASN A 44 -8.15 52.20 -32.02
CA ASN A 44 -8.58 52.95 -33.15
C ASN A 44 -9.56 52.09 -33.98
N ASN A 45 -10.19 52.68 -35.01
CA ASN A 45 -11.21 51.99 -35.79
C ASN A 45 -10.72 50.76 -36.56
N ARG A 46 -9.42 50.45 -36.54
CA ARG A 46 -8.80 49.37 -37.33
C ARG A 46 -7.96 48.42 -36.51
N GLU A 47 -7.41 48.86 -35.39
CA GLU A 47 -6.44 48.07 -34.61
C GLU A 47 -6.61 48.25 -33.09
N VAL A 48 -6.31 47.20 -32.37
CA VAL A 48 -6.19 47.19 -30.89
C VAL A 48 -4.72 46.87 -30.57
N SER A 49 -4.10 47.68 -29.73
CA SER A 49 -2.73 47.49 -29.29
C SER A 49 -2.59 47.78 -27.79
N LEU A 50 -1.53 47.27 -27.15
CA LEU A 50 -1.21 47.58 -25.76
C LEU A 50 -0.55 48.94 -25.65
N THR A 51 -0.97 49.78 -24.70
CA THR A 51 -0.23 50.95 -24.27
C THR A 51 1.07 50.55 -23.58
N HIS A 52 1.94 51.54 -23.25
CA HIS A 52 3.10 51.26 -22.38
C HIS A 52 2.65 50.69 -21.02
N SER A 53 1.64 51.31 -20.39
CA SER A 53 1.02 50.84 -19.15
C SER A 53 0.40 49.45 -19.31
N GLY A 54 -0.20 49.17 -20.50
CA GLY A 54 -0.75 47.84 -20.80
C GLY A 54 0.30 46.75 -20.85
N ARG A 55 1.49 47.03 -21.39
CA ARG A 55 2.62 46.07 -21.37
C ARG A 55 3.14 45.82 -19.94
N MET A 56 3.29 46.87 -19.15
CA MET A 56 3.69 46.74 -17.74
C MET A 56 2.64 45.92 -16.95
N PHE A 57 1.37 46.18 -17.18
CA PHE A 57 0.28 45.45 -16.52
C PHE A 57 0.20 43.98 -16.99
N LEU A 58 0.57 43.70 -18.25
CA LEU A 58 0.61 42.32 -18.76
C LEU A 58 1.70 41.51 -18.04
N THR A 59 2.89 42.05 -17.84
CA THR A 59 3.95 41.40 -17.06
C THR A 59 3.45 41.11 -15.64
N PHE A 60 2.97 42.12 -14.94
CA PHE A 60 2.45 42.00 -13.58
C PHE A 60 1.32 40.97 -13.48
N SER A 61 0.32 41.05 -14.37
CA SER A 61 -0.84 40.13 -14.30
C SER A 61 -0.46 38.69 -14.65
N THR A 62 0.53 38.48 -15.54
CA THR A 62 1.02 37.13 -15.87
C THR A 62 1.75 36.52 -14.68
N GLU A 63 2.63 37.27 -14.01
CA GLU A 63 3.32 36.82 -12.80
C GLU A 63 2.33 36.56 -11.66
N THR A 64 1.35 37.43 -11.46
CA THR A 64 0.31 37.27 -10.43
C THR A 64 -0.53 36.00 -10.64
N LEU A 65 -0.92 35.72 -11.89
CA LEU A 65 -1.67 34.51 -12.21
C LEU A 65 -0.81 33.25 -12.04
N ALA A 66 0.46 33.28 -12.40
CA ALA A 66 1.38 32.17 -12.17
C ALA A 66 1.58 31.89 -10.66
N ASN A 67 1.78 32.94 -9.86
CA ASN A 67 1.88 32.83 -8.40
C ASN A 67 0.58 32.29 -7.77
N TRP A 68 -0.57 32.72 -8.27
CA TRP A 68 -1.87 32.20 -7.81
C TRP A 68 -2.03 30.71 -8.14
N GLN A 69 -1.65 30.28 -9.34
CA GLN A 69 -1.68 28.87 -9.73
C GLN A 69 -0.72 28.01 -8.90
N ALA A 70 0.49 28.52 -8.60
CA ALA A 70 1.44 27.87 -7.72
C ALA A 70 0.87 27.70 -6.31
N LEU A 71 0.29 28.78 -5.74
CA LEU A 71 -0.36 28.70 -4.43
C LEU A 71 -1.53 27.71 -4.40
N GLN A 72 -2.36 27.69 -5.46
CA GLN A 72 -3.45 26.71 -5.56
C GLN A 72 -2.91 25.28 -5.61
N ALA A 73 -1.81 25.02 -6.33
CA ALA A 73 -1.15 23.73 -6.37
C ALA A 73 -0.59 23.34 -4.98
N ASP A 74 0.06 24.27 -4.28
CA ASP A 74 0.59 24.04 -2.92
C ASP A 74 -0.53 23.74 -1.91
N LEU A 75 -1.64 24.50 -1.98
CA LEU A 75 -2.81 24.24 -1.11
C LEU A 75 -3.45 22.90 -1.40
N ALA A 76 -3.60 22.52 -2.68
CA ALA A 76 -4.12 21.22 -3.07
C ALA A 76 -3.19 20.08 -2.61
N GLN A 77 -1.87 20.29 -2.62
CA GLN A 77 -0.89 19.34 -2.11
C GLN A 77 -0.94 19.23 -0.57
N GLN A 78 -1.18 20.33 0.14
CA GLN A 78 -1.39 20.32 1.60
C GLN A 78 -2.67 19.58 2.02
N GLU A 79 -3.77 19.75 1.28
CA GLU A 79 -5.01 19.01 1.54
C GLU A 79 -4.86 17.50 1.28
N GLN A 80 -3.90 17.07 0.44
CA GLN A 80 -3.58 15.67 0.17
C GLN A 80 -2.57 15.05 1.13
N GLN A 81 -1.94 15.82 2.03
CA GLN A 81 -1.03 15.26 3.02
C GLN A 81 -1.80 14.52 4.11
N LEU A 82 -1.79 13.19 3.99
CA LEU A 82 -2.34 12.32 5.03
C LEU A 82 -1.52 12.50 6.32
N SER A 83 -2.23 12.60 7.44
CA SER A 83 -1.63 12.75 8.77
C SER A 83 -2.38 11.93 9.83
N GLY A 84 -1.78 11.83 11.02
CA GLY A 84 -2.32 11.06 12.14
C GLY A 84 -1.88 9.59 12.11
N GLU A 85 -2.43 8.75 12.98
CA GLU A 85 -2.04 7.35 13.17
C GLU A 85 -2.71 6.41 12.15
N LEU A 86 -1.95 5.41 11.66
CA LEU A 86 -2.44 4.23 10.96
C LEU A 86 -1.97 2.99 11.73
N SER A 87 -2.92 2.21 12.24
CA SER A 87 -2.62 0.99 12.99
C SER A 87 -2.52 -0.21 12.06
N VAL A 88 -1.40 -0.94 12.16
CA VAL A 88 -1.09 -2.11 11.33
C VAL A 88 -0.82 -3.31 12.22
N TYR A 89 -1.47 -4.43 11.91
CA TYR A 89 -1.22 -5.73 12.57
C TYR A 89 -0.58 -6.72 11.60
N CYS A 90 0.41 -7.47 12.07
CA CYS A 90 0.97 -8.57 11.28
C CYS A 90 1.68 -9.62 12.16
N SER A 91 2.05 -10.75 11.56
CA SER A 91 2.96 -11.69 12.23
C SER A 91 4.38 -11.13 12.33
N VAL A 92 5.18 -11.66 13.24
CA VAL A 92 6.61 -11.33 13.35
C VAL A 92 7.33 -11.59 12.01
N THR A 93 7.02 -12.71 11.34
CA THR A 93 7.57 -13.02 10.01
C THR A 93 7.25 -11.91 8.99
N ALA A 94 5.97 -11.50 8.90
CA ALA A 94 5.56 -10.47 7.96
C ALA A 94 6.19 -9.11 8.28
N ALA A 95 6.40 -8.80 9.58
CA ALA A 95 7.09 -7.59 10.02
C ALA A 95 8.56 -7.54 9.57
N HIS A 96 9.20 -8.68 9.39
CA HIS A 96 10.60 -8.77 8.92
C HIS A 96 10.74 -8.97 7.41
N SER A 97 9.68 -9.40 6.73
CA SER A 97 9.73 -9.74 5.29
C SER A 97 9.05 -8.72 4.40
N HIS A 98 7.73 -8.66 4.44
CA HIS A 98 6.91 -7.88 3.51
C HIS A 98 6.71 -6.43 3.96
N LEU A 99 6.50 -6.21 5.26
CA LEU A 99 6.14 -4.91 5.80
C LEU A 99 7.21 -3.82 5.60
N PRO A 100 8.53 -4.08 5.73
CA PRO A 100 9.55 -3.03 5.61
C PRO A 100 9.53 -2.30 4.27
N ALA A 101 9.40 -3.04 3.16
CA ALA A 101 9.33 -2.44 1.82
C ALA A 101 8.08 -1.56 1.68
N MET A 102 6.93 -2.05 2.17
CA MET A 102 5.67 -1.31 2.13
C MET A 102 5.72 -0.03 2.99
N LEU A 103 6.24 -0.12 4.21
CA LEU A 103 6.37 1.04 5.09
C LEU A 103 7.35 2.09 4.55
N ASN A 104 8.44 1.67 3.92
CA ASN A 104 9.36 2.60 3.28
C ASN A 104 8.67 3.39 2.16
N SER A 105 7.93 2.71 1.29
CA SER A 105 7.15 3.35 0.23
C SER A 105 6.05 4.26 0.79
N TYR A 106 5.31 3.77 1.79
CA TYR A 106 4.24 4.53 2.43
C TYR A 106 4.77 5.81 3.09
N ARG A 107 5.85 5.71 3.87
CA ARG A 107 6.48 6.86 4.56
C ARG A 107 7.03 7.89 3.58
N ALA A 108 7.57 7.45 2.44
CA ALA A 108 8.08 8.37 1.43
C ALA A 108 6.95 9.23 0.82
N LEU A 109 5.75 8.66 0.66
CA LEU A 109 4.57 9.36 0.13
C LEU A 109 3.79 10.13 1.21
N HIS A 110 3.76 9.62 2.43
CA HIS A 110 2.94 10.13 3.53
C HIS A 110 3.75 10.30 4.82
N PRO A 111 4.73 11.24 4.86
CA PRO A 111 5.68 11.38 5.97
C PRO A 111 5.04 11.83 7.29
N GLN A 112 3.80 12.35 7.26
CA GLN A 112 3.08 12.82 8.45
C GLN A 112 2.14 11.77 9.04
N VAL A 113 2.13 10.55 8.51
CA VAL A 113 1.36 9.44 9.10
C VAL A 113 2.25 8.64 10.03
N ASP A 114 1.84 8.56 11.28
CA ASP A 114 2.47 7.72 12.30
C ASP A 114 1.96 6.27 12.15
N ILE A 115 2.88 5.32 12.15
CA ILE A 115 2.53 3.90 12.06
C ILE A 115 2.56 3.28 13.46
N LYS A 116 1.40 2.77 13.90
CA LYS A 116 1.30 1.93 15.09
C LYS A 116 1.34 0.46 14.70
N LEU A 117 2.50 -0.16 14.84
CA LEU A 117 2.70 -1.57 14.50
C LEU A 117 2.45 -2.45 15.72
N VAL A 118 1.55 -3.44 15.55
CA VAL A 118 1.30 -4.50 16.53
C VAL A 118 1.61 -5.84 15.89
N THR A 119 2.44 -6.64 16.54
CA THR A 119 2.79 -7.98 16.04
C THR A 119 2.18 -9.08 16.92
N GLY A 120 1.81 -10.22 16.29
CA GLY A 120 1.22 -11.34 17.02
C GLY A 120 0.93 -12.55 16.13
N ASP A 121 0.03 -13.42 16.60
CA ASP A 121 -0.37 -14.64 15.88
C ASP A 121 -1.07 -14.26 14.56
N PRO A 122 -0.59 -14.74 13.38
CA PRO A 122 -1.25 -14.49 12.10
C PRO A 122 -2.71 -14.98 12.03
N ALA A 123 -3.10 -15.95 12.83
CA ALA A 123 -4.49 -16.41 12.92
C ALA A 123 -5.46 -15.35 13.45
N LEU A 124 -4.96 -14.36 14.20
CA LEU A 124 -5.77 -13.28 14.76
C LEU A 124 -5.93 -12.09 13.84
N SER A 125 -5.18 -12.02 12.72
CA SER A 125 -5.13 -10.83 11.85
C SER A 125 -6.52 -10.35 11.41
N ILE A 126 -7.37 -11.27 10.95
CA ILE A 126 -8.73 -10.94 10.48
C ILE A 126 -9.61 -10.43 11.63
N ASN A 127 -9.58 -11.09 12.78
CA ASN A 127 -10.39 -10.69 13.93
C ASN A 127 -9.96 -9.31 14.45
N LYS A 128 -8.66 -9.00 14.47
CA LYS A 128 -8.14 -7.68 14.87
C LYS A 128 -8.71 -6.56 14.01
N VAL A 129 -8.86 -6.81 12.70
CA VAL A 129 -9.49 -5.86 11.77
C VAL A 129 -10.99 -5.77 12.01
N ILE A 130 -11.70 -6.91 12.15
CA ILE A 130 -13.15 -6.94 12.36
C ILE A 130 -13.54 -6.22 13.66
N ASP A 131 -12.79 -6.46 14.73
CA ASP A 131 -13.02 -5.85 16.04
C ASP A 131 -12.60 -4.37 16.11
N GLY A 132 -12.07 -3.81 15.01
CA GLY A 132 -11.60 -2.42 14.96
C GLY A 132 -10.38 -2.12 15.82
N GLN A 133 -9.63 -3.15 16.21
CA GLN A 133 -8.40 -3.01 17.01
C GLN A 133 -7.19 -2.59 16.15
N THR A 134 -7.30 -2.72 14.84
CA THR A 134 -6.33 -2.28 13.84
C THR A 134 -7.05 -1.87 12.56
N ASP A 135 -6.47 -0.92 11.83
CA ASP A 135 -7.04 -0.43 10.57
C ASP A 135 -6.72 -1.37 9.41
N VAL A 136 -5.49 -1.85 9.38
CA VAL A 136 -4.96 -2.75 8.34
C VAL A 136 -4.24 -3.92 8.98
N ALA A 137 -4.32 -5.10 8.38
CA ALA A 137 -3.47 -6.21 8.77
C ALA A 137 -2.85 -6.90 7.56
N ILE A 138 -1.67 -7.52 7.77
CA ILE A 138 -1.14 -8.52 6.85
C ILE A 138 -1.68 -9.88 7.31
N SER A 139 -2.41 -10.53 6.42
CA SER A 139 -3.09 -11.80 6.70
C SER A 139 -2.88 -12.82 5.60
N ILE A 140 -3.19 -14.07 5.89
CA ILE A 140 -3.20 -15.16 4.94
C ILE A 140 -4.62 -15.29 4.37
N GLN A 141 -4.74 -15.40 3.05
CA GLN A 141 -6.03 -15.64 2.42
C GLN A 141 -6.58 -17.02 2.82
N THR A 142 -7.85 -17.06 3.19
CA THR A 142 -8.55 -18.32 3.49
C THR A 142 -9.77 -18.46 2.57
N PRO A 143 -10.18 -19.70 2.22
CA PRO A 143 -11.39 -19.91 1.41
C PRO A 143 -12.66 -19.31 2.02
N GLN A 144 -12.69 -19.16 3.34
CA GLN A 144 -13.82 -18.63 4.11
C GLN A 144 -13.49 -17.24 4.68
N MET A 145 -12.93 -16.36 3.83
CA MET A 145 -12.69 -14.98 4.24
C MET A 145 -13.99 -14.30 4.63
N HIS A 146 -14.00 -13.57 5.74
CA HIS A 146 -15.20 -12.85 6.19
C HIS A 146 -15.68 -11.86 5.10
N SER A 147 -16.99 -11.78 4.88
CA SER A 147 -17.60 -10.99 3.80
C SER A 147 -17.26 -9.50 3.88
N ASP A 148 -17.05 -8.98 5.09
CA ASP A 148 -16.76 -7.56 5.34
C ASP A 148 -15.28 -7.20 5.21
N ILE A 149 -14.43 -8.17 4.87
CA ILE A 149 -13.01 -7.94 4.67
C ILE A 149 -12.71 -7.68 3.20
N LYS A 150 -12.00 -6.58 2.92
CA LYS A 150 -11.28 -6.36 1.68
C LYS A 150 -9.90 -7.00 1.81
N PHE A 151 -9.50 -7.78 0.82
CA PHE A 151 -8.18 -8.41 0.76
C PHE A 151 -7.50 -8.06 -0.57
N LYS A 152 -6.22 -7.68 -0.52
CA LYS A 152 -5.34 -7.50 -1.68
C LYS A 152 -4.15 -8.42 -1.51
N ALA A 153 -4.01 -9.40 -2.39
CA ALA A 153 -2.85 -10.29 -2.40
C ALA A 153 -1.56 -9.49 -2.64
N ILE A 154 -0.51 -9.81 -1.87
CA ILE A 154 0.83 -9.24 -1.99
C ILE A 154 1.78 -10.28 -2.56
N ASP A 155 1.72 -11.52 -2.04
CA ASP A 155 2.67 -12.57 -2.39
C ASP A 155 2.06 -13.96 -2.22
N THR A 156 2.66 -14.95 -2.88
CA THR A 156 2.35 -16.38 -2.70
C THR A 156 3.52 -17.05 -1.99
N VAL A 157 3.26 -17.57 -0.79
CA VAL A 157 4.29 -18.13 0.08
C VAL A 157 4.24 -19.65 0.02
N PRO A 158 5.28 -20.32 -0.55
CA PRO A 158 5.39 -21.76 -0.55
C PRO A 158 5.76 -22.29 0.84
N LEU A 159 5.34 -23.54 1.11
CA LEU A 159 5.70 -24.28 2.31
C LEU A 159 6.83 -25.26 2.02
N VAL A 160 7.65 -25.52 3.02
CA VAL A 160 8.77 -26.44 2.95
C VAL A 160 8.83 -27.28 4.21
N LEU A 161 9.18 -28.56 4.07
CA LEU A 161 9.47 -29.40 5.21
C LEU A 161 10.89 -29.11 5.69
N ILE A 162 11.06 -28.95 6.99
CA ILE A 162 12.37 -28.79 7.62
C ILE A 162 12.68 -29.98 8.52
N VAL A 163 13.93 -30.41 8.45
CA VAL A 163 14.47 -31.52 9.25
C VAL A 163 15.77 -31.08 9.91
N PRO A 164 16.13 -31.62 11.08
CA PRO A 164 17.45 -31.34 11.68
C PRO A 164 18.57 -31.67 10.71
N LYS A 165 19.56 -30.79 10.60
CA LYS A 165 20.71 -31.02 9.70
C LYS A 165 21.44 -32.34 10.04
N SER A 166 21.51 -32.72 11.30
CA SER A 166 22.08 -33.96 11.79
C SER A 166 21.41 -35.23 11.26
N ALA A 167 20.13 -35.12 10.82
CA ALA A 167 19.40 -36.26 10.27
C ALA A 167 19.88 -36.68 8.88
N GLY A 168 20.61 -35.80 8.15
CA GLY A 168 21.14 -36.09 6.82
C GLY A 168 20.07 -36.26 5.71
N ILE A 169 18.80 -35.92 6.00
CA ILE A 169 17.69 -36.07 5.08
C ILE A 169 17.67 -34.85 4.13
N THR A 170 17.60 -35.12 2.84
CA THR A 170 17.55 -34.08 1.79
C THR A 170 16.36 -34.22 0.81
N HIS A 171 15.65 -35.36 0.88
CA HIS A 171 14.55 -35.65 -0.02
C HIS A 171 13.35 -36.22 0.75
N LEU A 172 12.13 -35.88 0.33
CA LEU A 172 10.89 -36.33 0.97
C LEU A 172 10.77 -37.84 1.07
N LYS A 173 11.24 -38.58 0.04
CA LYS A 173 11.21 -40.05 -0.01
C LYS A 173 12.06 -40.73 1.08
N GLN A 174 13.02 -40.02 1.68
CA GLN A 174 13.85 -40.55 2.78
C GLN A 174 13.13 -40.51 4.12
N ILE A 175 12.01 -39.82 4.23
CA ILE A 175 11.30 -39.64 5.50
C ILE A 175 10.43 -40.85 5.80
N LYS A 176 10.74 -41.48 6.90
CA LYS A 176 9.91 -42.53 7.50
C LYS A 176 9.00 -41.90 8.54
N TRP A 177 7.80 -41.49 8.14
CA TRP A 177 6.86 -40.71 8.96
C TRP A 177 6.55 -41.35 10.32
N SER A 178 6.57 -42.66 10.41
CA SER A 178 6.35 -43.39 11.67
C SER A 178 7.49 -43.24 12.68
N GLN A 179 8.70 -42.89 12.22
CA GLN A 179 9.92 -42.74 13.03
C GLN A 179 10.20 -41.31 13.47
N HIS A 180 9.57 -40.33 12.82
CA HIS A 180 9.77 -38.90 13.11
C HIS A 180 8.60 -38.31 13.88
N GLN A 181 8.94 -37.51 14.87
CA GLN A 181 7.97 -36.66 15.56
C GLN A 181 7.76 -35.37 14.77
N ILE A 182 6.56 -34.84 14.78
CA ILE A 182 6.15 -33.64 14.04
C ILE A 182 5.93 -32.48 15.02
N ILE A 183 6.51 -31.34 14.69
CA ILE A 183 6.19 -30.06 15.31
C ILE A 183 5.15 -29.38 14.43
N MET A 184 3.95 -29.15 14.98
CA MET A 184 2.80 -28.62 14.25
C MET A 184 2.53 -27.17 14.60
N PRO A 185 2.02 -26.35 13.65
CA PRO A 185 1.39 -25.09 14.00
C PRO A 185 0.18 -25.32 14.92
N GLU A 186 0.02 -24.49 15.95
CA GLU A 186 -1.09 -24.60 16.91
C GLU A 186 -2.43 -24.21 16.32
N SER A 187 -2.45 -23.21 15.42
CA SER A 187 -3.66 -22.59 14.88
C SER A 187 -3.45 -22.05 13.47
N GLY A 188 -4.52 -21.51 12.88
CA GLY A 188 -4.50 -20.73 11.67
C GLY A 188 -4.34 -21.50 10.36
N PRO A 189 -4.16 -20.79 9.26
CA PRO A 189 -4.10 -21.36 7.91
C PRO A 189 -2.99 -22.38 7.71
N SER A 190 -1.81 -22.16 8.31
CA SER A 190 -0.69 -23.12 8.22
C SER A 190 -1.06 -24.47 8.79
N LYS A 191 -1.75 -24.50 9.95
CA LYS A 191 -2.23 -25.76 10.53
C LYS A 191 -3.19 -26.47 9.58
N ARG A 192 -4.15 -25.76 9.01
CA ARG A 192 -5.14 -26.32 8.08
C ARG A 192 -4.45 -26.97 6.87
N ILE A 193 -3.52 -26.26 6.23
CA ILE A 193 -2.81 -26.73 5.05
C ILE A 193 -2.00 -27.98 5.37
N VAL A 194 -1.22 -27.95 6.46
CA VAL A 194 -0.38 -29.08 6.88
C VAL A 194 -1.22 -30.32 7.25
N HIS A 195 -2.34 -30.14 7.96
CA HIS A 195 -3.26 -31.23 8.26
C HIS A 195 -3.90 -31.83 7.01
N HIS A 196 -4.31 -30.98 6.07
CA HIS A 196 -4.91 -31.41 4.81
C HIS A 196 -3.91 -32.25 4.00
N TRP A 197 -2.69 -31.75 3.86
CA TRP A 197 -1.63 -32.47 3.14
C TRP A 197 -1.35 -33.85 3.76
N PHE A 198 -1.23 -33.96 5.09
CA PHE A 198 -1.09 -35.25 5.77
C PHE A 198 -2.27 -36.19 5.51
N ALA A 199 -3.48 -35.67 5.51
CA ALA A 199 -4.68 -36.46 5.26
C ALA A 199 -4.73 -37.00 3.81
N GLU A 200 -4.41 -36.18 2.83
CA GLU A 200 -4.35 -36.59 1.40
C GLU A 200 -3.33 -37.70 1.15
N HIS A 201 -2.21 -37.69 1.90
CA HIS A 201 -1.16 -38.72 1.81
C HIS A 201 -1.39 -39.92 2.71
N ASN A 202 -2.53 -39.99 3.41
CA ASN A 202 -2.81 -41.04 4.39
C ASN A 202 -1.71 -41.15 5.49
N ILE A 203 -1.04 -40.05 5.80
CA ILE A 203 -0.01 -39.99 6.84
C ILE A 203 -0.68 -39.60 8.17
N ARG A 204 -0.45 -40.43 9.19
CA ARG A 204 -0.86 -40.11 10.56
C ARG A 204 0.35 -39.61 11.35
N PRO A 205 0.56 -38.28 11.44
CA PRO A 205 1.74 -37.75 12.08
C PRO A 205 1.74 -38.00 13.58
N LYS A 206 2.89 -38.37 14.12
CA LYS A 206 3.11 -38.42 15.56
C LYS A 206 3.47 -37.03 16.05
N VAL A 207 2.48 -36.26 16.48
CA VAL A 207 2.70 -34.88 16.94
C VAL A 207 3.43 -34.89 18.28
N TYR A 208 4.58 -34.22 18.33
CA TYR A 208 5.33 -34.01 19.58
C TYR A 208 4.89 -32.73 20.28
N ALA A 209 4.76 -31.65 19.49
CA ALA A 209 4.36 -30.35 20.02
C ALA A 209 3.49 -29.60 18.99
N SER A 210 2.58 -28.79 19.52
CA SER A 210 1.85 -27.75 18.77
C SER A 210 2.30 -26.40 19.31
N VAL A 211 2.75 -25.50 18.40
CA VAL A 211 3.37 -24.23 18.79
C VAL A 211 2.74 -23.06 18.06
N GLY A 212 2.60 -21.93 18.74
CA GLY A 212 2.22 -20.66 18.16
C GLY A 212 3.41 -20.03 17.45
N GLY A 213 3.23 -19.68 16.16
CA GLY A 213 4.28 -19.08 15.34
C GLY A 213 5.21 -20.09 14.67
N ASN A 214 5.52 -19.81 13.40
CA ASN A 214 6.36 -20.72 12.60
C ASN A 214 7.85 -20.68 13.02
N GLU A 215 8.30 -19.59 13.62
CA GLU A 215 9.66 -19.40 14.12
C GLU A 215 9.98 -20.41 15.23
N ALA A 216 8.99 -20.73 16.09
CA ALA A 216 9.13 -21.73 17.12
C ALA A 216 9.29 -23.14 16.53
N ILE A 217 8.62 -23.44 15.39
CA ILE A 217 8.80 -24.71 14.69
C ILE A 217 10.25 -24.85 14.23
N VAL A 218 10.82 -23.81 13.58
CA VAL A 218 12.22 -23.80 13.12
C VAL A 218 13.16 -24.06 14.30
N SER A 219 12.93 -23.38 15.43
CA SER A 219 13.78 -23.52 16.62
C SER A 219 13.75 -24.95 17.19
N MET A 220 12.55 -25.56 17.31
CA MET A 220 12.42 -26.91 17.83
C MET A 220 13.02 -27.96 16.89
N VAL A 221 12.86 -27.78 15.58
CA VAL A 221 13.48 -28.66 14.58
C VAL A 221 15.01 -28.56 14.63
N ALA A 222 15.55 -27.34 14.71
CA ALA A 222 16.99 -27.13 14.83
C ALA A 222 17.61 -27.82 16.08
N LEU A 223 16.82 -27.85 17.18
CA LEU A 223 17.19 -28.55 18.42
C LEU A 223 17.02 -30.10 18.34
N GLY A 224 16.50 -30.61 17.22
CA GLY A 224 16.35 -32.06 17.02
C GLY A 224 15.09 -32.69 17.64
N PHE A 225 14.10 -31.90 18.07
CA PHE A 225 12.86 -32.43 18.68
C PHE A 225 11.89 -33.07 17.67
N GLY A 226 12.15 -32.91 16.38
CA GLY A 226 11.30 -33.46 15.33
C GLY A 226 11.55 -32.82 13.98
N ILE A 227 10.56 -32.96 13.09
CA ILE A 227 10.50 -32.32 11.78
C ILE A 227 9.24 -31.45 11.71
N GLY A 228 9.21 -30.45 10.82
CA GLY A 228 8.07 -29.55 10.72
C GLY A 228 7.89 -28.98 9.32
N ILE A 229 6.71 -28.47 9.02
CA ILE A 229 6.41 -27.77 7.76
C ILE A 229 6.22 -26.30 8.07
N VAL A 230 6.97 -25.45 7.39
CA VAL A 230 6.97 -24.00 7.61
C VAL A 230 6.98 -23.25 6.28
N PRO A 231 6.53 -21.98 6.26
CA PRO A 231 6.73 -21.11 5.10
C PRO A 231 8.22 -20.91 4.79
N THR A 232 8.60 -20.96 3.53
CA THR A 232 10.00 -20.74 3.11
C THR A 232 10.56 -19.42 3.60
N ILE A 233 9.74 -18.38 3.65
CA ILE A 233 10.14 -17.04 4.12
C ILE A 233 10.54 -17.03 5.60
N VAL A 234 9.90 -17.86 6.43
CA VAL A 234 10.26 -18.00 7.86
C VAL A 234 11.64 -18.63 7.98
N LEU A 235 11.89 -19.68 7.20
CA LEU A 235 13.19 -20.35 7.18
C LEU A 235 14.30 -19.44 6.69
N ASN A 236 14.08 -18.73 5.58
CA ASN A 236 15.09 -17.86 4.97
C ASN A 236 15.49 -16.69 5.87
N ASN A 237 14.57 -16.22 6.72
CA ASN A 237 14.83 -15.14 7.68
C ASN A 237 15.31 -15.65 9.05
N SER A 238 15.46 -16.97 9.22
CA SER A 238 15.86 -17.55 10.51
C SER A 238 17.38 -17.58 10.66
N ALA A 239 17.87 -17.16 11.83
CA ALA A 239 19.27 -17.34 12.22
C ALA A 239 19.68 -18.84 12.31
N LEU A 240 18.70 -19.74 12.36
CA LEU A 240 18.90 -21.19 12.47
C LEU A 240 18.86 -21.90 11.11
N LEU A 241 18.81 -21.17 9.99
CA LEU A 241 18.80 -21.73 8.63
C LEU A 241 19.88 -22.81 8.42
N ASN A 242 21.08 -22.58 8.93
CA ASN A 242 22.22 -23.50 8.77
C ASN A 242 22.14 -24.76 9.67
N GLN A 243 21.18 -24.85 10.58
CA GLN A 243 20.99 -25.99 11.52
C GLN A 243 19.92 -26.97 11.05
N VAL A 244 19.19 -26.63 10.00
CA VAL A 244 18.15 -27.47 9.41
C VAL A 244 18.40 -27.70 7.92
N ASN A 245 17.86 -28.78 7.37
CA ASN A 245 17.76 -28.98 5.93
C ASN A 245 16.32 -28.71 5.49
N ALA A 246 16.18 -27.98 4.40
CA ALA A 246 14.92 -27.77 3.71
C ALA A 246 14.68 -28.91 2.71
N VAL A 247 13.50 -29.50 2.77
CA VAL A 247 13.05 -30.56 1.85
C VAL A 247 11.80 -30.07 1.13
N THR A 248 11.88 -29.98 -0.19
CA THR A 248 10.76 -29.53 -1.02
C THR A 248 9.60 -30.51 -0.96
N ILE A 249 8.40 -29.96 -0.88
CA ILE A 249 7.13 -30.67 -1.01
C ILE A 249 6.43 -30.08 -2.23
N ASP A 250 6.35 -30.84 -3.32
CA ASP A 250 5.88 -30.31 -4.61
C ASP A 250 4.35 -30.10 -4.65
N ASP A 251 3.60 -30.85 -3.86
CA ASP A 251 2.14 -30.94 -3.86
C ASP A 251 1.46 -30.36 -2.62
N ILE A 252 2.17 -29.59 -1.81
CA ILE A 252 1.57 -28.86 -0.69
C ILE A 252 1.02 -27.51 -1.15
N GLU A 253 -0.18 -27.17 -0.71
CA GLU A 253 -0.81 -25.89 -1.01
C GLU A 253 0.07 -24.73 -0.50
N SER A 254 0.44 -23.81 -1.38
CA SER A 254 1.01 -22.52 -1.01
C SER A 254 -0.11 -21.59 -0.54
N TYR A 255 0.19 -20.65 0.35
CA TYR A 255 -0.81 -19.68 0.74
C TYR A 255 -0.50 -18.28 0.23
N GLN A 256 -1.55 -17.54 -0.07
CA GLN A 256 -1.44 -16.13 -0.41
C GLN A 256 -1.43 -15.28 0.85
N ILE A 257 -0.44 -14.41 0.95
CA ILE A 257 -0.37 -13.36 1.96
C ILE A 257 -0.82 -12.04 1.33
N GLY A 258 -1.52 -11.22 2.09
CA GLY A 258 -2.00 -9.95 1.58
C GLY A 258 -2.40 -8.97 2.66
N LEU A 259 -2.65 -7.73 2.23
CA LEU A 259 -3.28 -6.70 3.06
C LEU A 259 -4.76 -6.97 3.22
N CYS A 260 -5.28 -6.73 4.41
CA CYS A 260 -6.71 -6.72 4.66
C CYS A 260 -7.13 -5.52 5.51
N CYS A 261 -8.34 -5.03 5.25
CA CYS A 261 -9.04 -4.02 6.03
C CYS A 261 -10.55 -4.27 6.00
N LEU A 262 -11.32 -3.58 6.83
CA LEU A 262 -12.78 -3.57 6.68
C LEU A 262 -13.18 -2.90 5.35
N LYS A 263 -14.12 -3.51 4.62
CA LYS A 263 -14.71 -2.91 3.41
C LYS A 263 -15.32 -1.54 3.69
N ALA A 264 -15.94 -1.36 4.85
CA ALA A 264 -16.51 -0.09 5.27
C ALA A 264 -15.46 1.03 5.38
N LYS A 265 -14.21 0.68 5.69
CA LYS A 265 -13.09 1.63 5.86
C LYS A 265 -12.15 1.71 4.65
N GLN A 266 -12.37 0.92 3.60
CA GLN A 266 -11.46 0.83 2.46
C GLN A 266 -11.21 2.15 1.72
N HIS A 267 -12.14 3.11 1.86
CA HIS A 267 -12.04 4.44 1.24
C HIS A 267 -11.47 5.50 2.19
N GLU A 268 -11.15 5.15 3.44
CA GLU A 268 -10.42 6.06 4.32
C GLU A 268 -9.05 6.37 3.71
N PRO A 269 -8.66 7.65 3.57
CA PRO A 269 -7.49 8.02 2.76
C PRO A 269 -6.20 7.30 3.15
N LYS A 270 -5.93 7.14 4.45
CA LYS A 270 -4.74 6.44 4.96
C LYS A 270 -4.73 4.94 4.62
N ILE A 271 -5.90 4.30 4.73
CA ILE A 271 -6.06 2.87 4.41
C ILE A 271 -5.95 2.68 2.89
N ASN A 272 -6.65 3.50 2.10
CA ASN A 272 -6.59 3.40 0.65
C ASN A 272 -5.16 3.58 0.13
N ALA A 273 -4.43 4.58 0.63
CA ALA A 273 -3.04 4.81 0.26
C ALA A 273 -2.12 3.61 0.56
N MET A 274 -2.38 2.84 1.65
CA MET A 274 -1.64 1.61 1.94
C MET A 274 -1.98 0.49 0.95
N PHE A 275 -3.21 0.45 0.44
CA PHE A 275 -3.64 -0.52 -0.57
C PHE A 275 -3.19 -0.15 -1.99
N ASP A 276 -2.85 1.10 -2.26
CA ASP A 276 -2.41 1.58 -3.58
C ASP A 276 -0.91 1.37 -3.82
N LEU A 277 -0.17 0.94 -2.80
CA LEU A 277 1.23 0.49 -2.92
C LEU A 277 1.29 -0.85 -3.67
#